data_bd567f0f943f5c6be9c8f60d61e3d693
#
_entry.id   bd567f0f943f5c6be9c8f60d61e3d693
#
_cell.length_a   1.000
_cell.length_b   1.000
_cell.length_c   1.000
_cell.angle_alpha   90.00
_cell.angle_beta   90.00
_cell.angle_gamma   90.00
#
_symmetry.space_group_name_H-M   'P 1'
#
loop_
_entity.id
_entity.type
_entity.pdbx_description
1 polymer ?
#
loop_
_entity_poly.entity_id
_entity_poly.type
_entity_poly.pdbx_seq_one_letter_code
_entity_poly.pdbx_strand_id
1 'polypeptide(L)'
;MTEIAPAAQTESDAALAARLATEAGHVLLAVREDLTGRGAAPWQVMDSGDMASQRFLAKALHDARPDDAILSEEAAEDPRRATATRVWIIDPLDGTNEFGEHGRSDWAVHIALWERGELIAASVSLPAHDITFATDPAPILPPMTRARPRLITSRNRAPYAAVRVANELDCDAVRLGSAGAKAMAVVLGEADIYVHDGGMYQWDSAAPAAVAIAAGLHASRIDGSPLVYNERDPWLPDFLICRTELAEPVLEAIWGDRRRPVTARWS
;
A
#
# COMPACT_ATOMS: atom_id res chain seq x y z
N MET A 1 48.80 -8.36 -17.13
CA MET A 1 47.36 -8.67 -17.20
C MET A 1 46.70 -7.94 -16.04
N THR A 2 46.03 -6.83 -16.32
CA THR A 2 45.36 -6.03 -15.31
C THR A 2 43.99 -6.64 -15.11
N GLU A 3 43.75 -7.24 -13.97
CA GLU A 3 42.46 -7.80 -13.55
C GLU A 3 41.50 -6.64 -13.38
N ILE A 4 40.53 -6.52 -14.29
CA ILE A 4 39.43 -5.55 -14.17
C ILE A 4 38.53 -6.07 -13.05
N ALA A 5 38.53 -5.38 -11.91
CA ALA A 5 37.61 -5.65 -10.84
C ALA A 5 36.15 -5.62 -11.40
N PRO A 6 35.30 -6.59 -11.04
CA PRO A 6 33.90 -6.58 -11.49
C PRO A 6 33.26 -5.26 -11.03
N ALA A 7 32.60 -4.56 -11.98
CA ALA A 7 31.80 -3.39 -11.65
C ALA A 7 30.83 -3.78 -10.54
N ALA A 8 30.79 -3.00 -9.47
CA ALA A 8 29.79 -3.18 -8.41
C ALA A 8 28.42 -3.23 -9.07
N GLN A 9 27.70 -4.34 -8.93
CA GLN A 9 26.34 -4.44 -9.45
C GLN A 9 25.53 -3.36 -8.74
N THR A 10 25.01 -2.41 -9.52
CA THR A 10 24.11 -1.39 -8.99
C THR A 10 22.88 -2.11 -8.43
N GLU A 11 22.51 -1.80 -7.19
CA GLU A 11 21.30 -2.34 -6.54
C GLU A 11 20.07 -2.17 -7.45
N SER A 12 19.30 -3.25 -7.65
CA SER A 12 18.08 -3.19 -8.46
C SER A 12 17.03 -2.27 -7.81
N ASP A 13 16.10 -1.72 -8.61
CA ASP A 13 15.09 -0.82 -8.09
C ASP A 13 14.13 -1.53 -7.10
N ALA A 14 13.85 -2.81 -7.29
CA ALA A 14 13.07 -3.61 -6.35
C ALA A 14 13.83 -3.83 -5.03
N ALA A 15 15.13 -4.13 -5.08
CA ALA A 15 15.95 -4.27 -3.88
C ALA A 15 16.07 -2.93 -3.14
N LEU A 16 16.27 -1.84 -3.89
CA LEU A 16 16.31 -0.48 -3.33
C LEU A 16 14.98 -0.15 -2.62
N ALA A 17 13.83 -0.37 -3.26
CA ALA A 17 12.52 -0.14 -2.67
C ALA A 17 12.34 -0.94 -1.37
N ALA A 18 12.67 -2.24 -1.38
CA ALA A 18 12.56 -3.10 -0.21
C ALA A 18 13.46 -2.65 0.95
N ARG A 19 14.72 -2.34 0.66
CA ARG A 19 15.66 -1.84 1.67
C ARG A 19 15.18 -0.53 2.26
N LEU A 20 14.81 0.45 1.43
CA LEU A 20 14.39 1.77 1.91
C LEU A 20 13.07 1.71 2.70
N ALA A 21 12.11 0.87 2.29
CA ALA A 21 10.88 0.67 3.05
C ALA A 21 11.15 0.06 4.44
N THR A 22 12.07 -0.90 4.52
CA THR A 22 12.48 -1.51 5.79
C THR A 22 13.21 -0.51 6.69
N GLU A 23 14.19 0.24 6.14
CA GLU A 23 14.96 1.24 6.88
C GLU A 23 14.07 2.39 7.37
N ALA A 24 13.12 2.88 6.55
CA ALA A 24 12.11 3.86 6.97
C ALA A 24 11.23 3.31 8.10
N GLY A 25 10.86 2.04 8.02
CA GLY A 25 10.15 1.34 9.10
C GLY A 25 10.93 1.35 10.42
N HIS A 26 12.24 1.12 10.39
CA HIS A 26 13.08 1.20 11.59
C HIS A 26 13.16 2.63 12.15
N VAL A 27 13.21 3.65 11.28
CA VAL A 27 13.15 5.06 11.70
C VAL A 27 11.82 5.33 12.43
N LEU A 28 10.70 4.88 11.87
CA LEU A 28 9.38 5.04 12.48
C LEU A 28 9.27 4.35 13.84
N LEU A 29 9.73 3.11 13.96
CA LEU A 29 9.74 2.37 15.22
C LEU A 29 10.53 3.12 16.30
N ALA A 30 11.74 3.59 15.97
CA ALA A 30 12.57 4.35 16.90
C ALA A 30 11.92 5.67 17.35
N VAL A 31 11.31 6.43 16.42
CA VAL A 31 10.58 7.67 16.73
C VAL A 31 9.40 7.38 17.65
N ARG A 32 8.61 6.34 17.33
CA ARG A 32 7.44 5.96 18.13
C ARG A 32 7.82 5.55 19.55
N GLU A 33 8.84 4.72 19.68
CA GLU A 33 9.33 4.27 20.98
C GLU A 33 9.83 5.44 21.85
N ASP A 34 10.67 6.31 21.31
CA ASP A 34 11.22 7.47 22.02
C ASP A 34 10.10 8.42 22.49
N LEU A 35 9.18 8.79 21.61
CA LEU A 35 8.12 9.73 21.92
C LEU A 35 7.07 9.15 22.87
N THR A 36 6.66 7.90 22.68
CA THR A 36 5.71 7.25 23.61
C THR A 36 6.35 7.01 24.97
N GLY A 37 7.63 6.65 25.04
CA GLY A 37 8.38 6.52 26.28
C GLY A 37 8.51 7.82 27.09
N ARG A 38 8.43 8.96 26.41
CA ARG A 38 8.42 10.31 27.03
C ARG A 38 7.01 10.83 27.32
N GLY A 39 5.97 10.06 27.02
CA GLY A 39 4.58 10.48 27.24
C GLY A 39 4.09 11.55 26.25
N ALA A 40 4.65 11.60 25.04
CA ALA A 40 4.20 12.52 23.99
C ALA A 40 2.73 12.26 23.62
N ALA A 41 2.02 13.32 23.24
CA ALA A 41 0.65 13.19 22.78
C ALA A 41 0.60 12.46 21.40
N PRO A 42 -0.49 11.73 21.11
CA PRO A 42 -0.61 10.99 19.84
C PRO A 42 -0.30 11.82 18.57
N TRP A 43 -0.78 13.05 18.51
CA TRP A 43 -0.52 13.93 17.36
C TRP A 43 0.97 14.28 17.18
N GLN A 44 1.75 14.38 18.29
CA GLN A 44 3.20 14.60 18.22
C GLN A 44 3.93 13.37 17.66
N VAL A 45 3.47 12.17 18.02
CA VAL A 45 3.99 10.91 17.48
C VAL A 45 3.71 10.85 15.98
N MET A 46 2.49 11.17 15.56
CA MET A 46 2.06 11.22 14.16
C MET A 46 2.95 12.16 13.33
N ASP A 47 2.95 13.46 13.65
CA ASP A 47 3.72 14.48 12.93
C ASP A 47 5.23 14.16 12.85
N SER A 48 5.78 13.63 13.96
CA SER A 48 7.20 13.28 14.01
C SER A 48 7.51 12.06 13.17
N GLY A 49 6.61 11.08 13.11
CA GLY A 49 6.72 9.90 12.26
C GLY A 49 6.75 10.30 10.79
N ASP A 50 5.73 11.03 10.33
CA ASP A 50 5.59 11.51 8.96
C ASP A 50 6.85 12.28 8.53
N MET A 51 7.27 13.28 9.31
CA MET A 51 8.45 14.08 9.01
C MET A 51 9.78 13.29 9.02
N ALA A 52 9.93 12.32 9.92
CA ALA A 52 11.17 11.56 10.01
C ALA A 52 11.31 10.58 8.84
N SER A 53 10.24 9.85 8.53
CA SER A 53 10.19 8.92 7.41
C SER A 53 10.33 9.66 6.07
N GLN A 54 9.60 10.75 5.86
CA GLN A 54 9.71 11.57 4.66
C GLN A 54 11.15 12.07 4.42
N ARG A 55 11.78 12.64 5.44
CA ARG A 55 13.17 13.13 5.33
C ARG A 55 14.15 12.03 4.99
N PHE A 56 13.99 10.87 5.62
CA PHE A 56 14.82 9.71 5.34
C PHE A 56 14.65 9.24 3.89
N LEU A 57 13.42 9.00 3.44
CA LEU A 57 13.12 8.50 2.11
C LEU A 57 13.53 9.47 1.01
N ALA A 58 13.20 10.75 1.15
CA ALA A 58 13.57 11.77 0.16
C ALA A 58 15.09 11.86 -0.04
N LYS A 59 15.85 11.86 1.07
CA LYS A 59 17.31 11.86 1.01
C LYS A 59 17.86 10.58 0.37
N ALA A 60 17.40 9.43 0.81
CA ALA A 60 17.93 8.14 0.37
C ALA A 60 17.63 7.88 -1.12
N LEU A 61 16.43 8.24 -1.59
CA LEU A 61 16.07 8.16 -3.01
C LEU A 61 16.89 9.13 -3.85
N HIS A 62 17.05 10.38 -3.41
CA HIS A 62 17.91 11.34 -4.11
C HIS A 62 19.36 10.86 -4.22
N ASP A 63 19.93 10.30 -3.16
CA ASP A 63 21.30 9.79 -3.16
C ASP A 63 21.45 8.57 -4.10
N ALA A 64 20.45 7.69 -4.14
CA ALA A 64 20.49 6.47 -4.95
C ALA A 64 20.07 6.69 -6.41
N ARG A 65 19.14 7.59 -6.68
CA ARG A 65 18.52 7.86 -7.99
C ARG A 65 18.29 9.36 -8.19
N PRO A 66 19.35 10.17 -8.34
CA PRO A 66 19.27 11.64 -8.34
C PRO A 66 18.45 12.22 -9.50
N ASP A 67 18.34 11.47 -10.60
CA ASP A 67 17.62 11.90 -11.81
C ASP A 67 16.12 11.57 -11.77
N ASP A 68 15.68 10.70 -10.85
CA ASP A 68 14.28 10.32 -10.73
C ASP A 68 13.47 11.41 -9.99
N ALA A 69 12.21 11.59 -10.35
CA ALA A 69 11.28 12.46 -9.62
C ALA A 69 10.61 11.70 -8.48
N ILE A 70 10.02 12.43 -7.55
CA ILE A 70 9.31 11.85 -6.40
C ILE A 70 7.90 12.45 -6.31
N LEU A 71 6.89 11.59 -6.14
CA LEU A 71 5.55 11.91 -5.69
C LEU A 71 5.38 11.36 -4.28
N SER A 72 5.10 12.22 -3.31
CA SER A 72 4.94 11.85 -1.90
C SER A 72 3.76 12.55 -1.27
N GLU A 73 3.10 11.90 -0.30
CA GLU A 73 2.07 12.52 0.53
C GLU A 73 2.59 13.73 1.28
N GLU A 74 3.79 13.63 1.87
CA GLU A 74 4.37 14.60 2.80
C GLU A 74 5.28 15.65 2.14
N ALA A 75 5.30 15.72 0.80
CA ALA A 75 6.14 16.66 0.08
C ALA A 75 5.33 17.58 -0.84
N ALA A 76 5.88 18.80 -1.06
CA ALA A 76 5.40 19.61 -2.16
C ALA A 76 5.61 18.88 -3.50
N GLU A 77 4.72 19.14 -4.46
CA GLU A 77 4.83 18.54 -5.79
C GLU A 77 6.20 18.81 -6.43
N ASP A 78 6.87 17.75 -6.88
CA ASP A 78 8.09 17.89 -7.69
C ASP A 78 7.68 18.23 -9.13
N PRO A 79 8.01 19.44 -9.63
CA PRO A 79 7.60 19.86 -10.97
C PRO A 79 8.23 19.00 -12.08
N ARG A 80 9.34 18.28 -11.80
CA ARG A 80 9.97 17.35 -12.75
C ARG A 80 9.06 16.18 -13.07
N ARG A 81 8.15 15.81 -12.16
CA ARG A 81 7.24 14.68 -12.31
C ARG A 81 6.42 14.71 -13.61
N ALA A 82 6.00 15.92 -14.04
CA ALA A 82 5.18 16.07 -15.24
C ALA A 82 5.85 15.60 -16.54
N THR A 83 7.19 15.55 -16.57
CA THR A 83 7.98 15.18 -17.76
C THR A 83 8.96 14.04 -17.48
N ALA A 84 9.06 13.58 -16.25
CA ALA A 84 9.94 12.50 -15.86
C ALA A 84 9.48 11.17 -16.46
N THR A 85 10.43 10.37 -16.90
CA THR A 85 10.16 8.97 -17.34
C THR A 85 10.12 8.00 -16.17
N ARG A 86 10.67 8.40 -15.02
CA ARG A 86 10.74 7.61 -13.79
C ARG A 86 10.29 8.46 -12.60
N VAL A 87 9.36 7.94 -11.81
CA VAL A 87 8.81 8.61 -10.63
C VAL A 87 8.66 7.62 -9.48
N TRP A 88 9.29 7.92 -8.37
CA TRP A 88 9.04 7.20 -7.12
C TRP A 88 7.77 7.74 -6.48
N ILE A 89 6.78 6.88 -6.29
CA ILE A 89 5.52 7.18 -5.60
C ILE A 89 5.63 6.59 -4.21
N ILE A 90 5.64 7.45 -3.18
CA ILE A 90 5.90 7.03 -1.81
C ILE A 90 4.82 7.53 -0.85
N ASP A 91 4.48 6.66 0.10
CA ASP A 91 3.78 7.02 1.32
C ASP A 91 4.71 6.73 2.50
N PRO A 92 5.26 7.78 3.13
CA PRO A 92 6.22 7.62 4.23
C PRO A 92 5.65 6.96 5.47
N LEU A 93 4.34 7.10 5.70
CA LEU A 93 3.62 6.51 6.84
C LEU A 93 2.13 6.35 6.55
N ASP A 94 1.75 5.32 5.81
CA ASP A 94 0.35 4.93 5.63
C ASP A 94 -0.24 4.43 6.96
N GLY A 95 -1.35 5.03 7.39
CA GLY A 95 -1.96 4.75 8.66
C GLY A 95 -1.41 5.59 9.81
N THR A 96 -1.18 6.88 9.57
CA THR A 96 -0.70 7.86 10.56
C THR A 96 -1.52 7.84 11.85
N ASN A 97 -2.85 7.70 11.76
CA ASN A 97 -3.72 7.57 12.94
C ASN A 97 -3.39 6.30 13.76
N GLU A 98 -3.24 5.17 13.09
CA GLU A 98 -2.88 3.89 13.70
C GLU A 98 -1.48 3.94 14.31
N PHE A 99 -0.56 4.64 13.67
CA PHE A 99 0.79 4.87 14.22
C PHE A 99 0.76 5.69 15.50
N GLY A 100 -0.11 6.70 15.60
CA GLY A 100 -0.30 7.51 16.81
C GLY A 100 -1.00 6.77 17.95
N GLU A 101 -1.78 5.73 17.67
CA GLU A 101 -2.50 4.95 18.68
C GLU A 101 -1.60 3.90 19.33
N HIS A 102 -1.50 3.92 20.65
CA HIS A 102 -0.69 2.94 21.40
C HIS A 102 -1.17 1.50 21.15
N GLY A 103 -0.22 0.60 20.90
CA GLY A 103 -0.49 -0.84 20.73
C GLY A 103 -1.01 -1.23 19.35
N ARG A 104 -1.23 -0.30 18.43
CA ARG A 104 -1.60 -0.64 17.06
C ARG A 104 -0.38 -0.98 16.20
N SER A 105 -0.61 -1.89 15.26
CA SER A 105 0.42 -2.41 14.36
C SER A 105 0.04 -2.31 12.88
N ASP A 106 -1.16 -1.84 12.55
CA ASP A 106 -1.71 -1.74 11.20
C ASP A 106 -1.39 -0.39 10.55
N TRP A 107 -0.10 -0.16 10.33
CA TRP A 107 0.47 0.97 9.60
C TRP A 107 1.65 0.47 8.74
N ALA A 108 1.99 1.21 7.68
CA ALA A 108 2.92 0.74 6.67
C ALA A 108 3.81 1.86 6.11
N VAL A 109 4.82 1.47 5.32
CA VAL A 109 5.59 2.35 4.44
C VAL A 109 5.45 1.84 3.02
N HIS A 110 5.13 2.74 2.08
CA HIS A 110 4.97 2.39 0.67
C HIS A 110 6.04 3.04 -0.20
N ILE A 111 6.64 2.25 -1.08
CA ILE A 111 7.57 2.73 -2.09
C ILE A 111 7.26 2.02 -3.40
N ALA A 112 6.93 2.77 -4.46
CA ALA A 112 6.74 2.24 -5.80
C ALA A 112 7.50 3.07 -6.81
N LEU A 113 8.03 2.43 -7.84
CA LEU A 113 8.64 3.08 -8.99
C LEU A 113 7.72 2.93 -10.20
N TRP A 114 7.22 4.05 -10.66
CA TRP A 114 6.55 4.16 -11.94
C TRP A 114 7.56 4.52 -13.03
N GLU A 115 7.54 3.77 -14.13
CA GLU A 115 8.34 4.08 -15.32
C GLU A 115 7.49 3.93 -16.57
N ARG A 116 7.35 5.01 -17.35
CA ARG A 116 6.69 5.04 -18.67
C ARG A 116 5.30 4.40 -18.74
N GLY A 117 4.50 4.59 -17.71
CA GLY A 117 3.12 4.06 -17.66
C GLY A 117 2.93 2.83 -16.77
N GLU A 118 4.00 2.21 -16.29
CA GLU A 118 3.94 0.96 -15.53
C GLU A 118 4.61 1.08 -14.15
N LEU A 119 4.13 0.32 -13.18
CA LEU A 119 4.81 0.13 -11.90
C LEU A 119 5.80 -1.02 -12.07
N ILE A 120 7.11 -0.72 -12.09
CA ILE A 120 8.17 -1.70 -12.38
C ILE A 120 8.85 -2.26 -11.15
N ALA A 121 8.77 -1.58 -10.03
CA ALA A 121 9.30 -2.02 -8.74
C ALA A 121 8.46 -1.46 -7.61
N ALA A 122 8.24 -2.22 -6.56
CA ALA A 122 7.54 -1.71 -5.38
C ALA A 122 7.85 -2.51 -4.12
N SER A 123 7.61 -1.87 -2.99
CA SER A 123 7.71 -2.50 -1.68
C SER A 123 6.70 -1.89 -0.70
N VAL A 124 6.15 -2.74 0.16
CA VAL A 124 5.32 -2.38 1.31
C VAL A 124 5.96 -2.98 2.55
N SER A 125 6.38 -2.14 3.50
CA SER A 125 6.83 -2.58 4.81
C SER A 125 5.71 -2.49 5.83
N LEU A 126 5.58 -3.50 6.69
CA LEU A 126 4.77 -3.52 7.89
C LEU A 126 5.72 -3.54 9.11
N PRO A 127 6.25 -2.38 9.53
CA PRO A 127 7.38 -2.35 10.47
C PRO A 127 7.06 -2.93 11.85
N ALA A 128 5.82 -2.78 12.31
CA ALA A 128 5.39 -3.34 13.59
C ALA A 128 5.34 -4.88 13.59
N HIS A 129 5.39 -5.52 12.42
CA HIS A 129 5.44 -6.98 12.23
C HIS A 129 6.83 -7.46 11.77
N ASP A 130 7.79 -6.55 11.56
CA ASP A 130 9.13 -6.85 11.02
C ASP A 130 9.07 -7.59 9.67
N ILE A 131 8.14 -7.18 8.79
CA ILE A 131 7.92 -7.80 7.48
C ILE A 131 7.96 -6.72 6.40
N THR A 132 8.66 -7.02 5.31
CA THR A 132 8.68 -6.19 4.10
C THR A 132 8.38 -7.07 2.89
N PHE A 133 7.40 -6.65 2.09
CA PHE A 133 7.02 -7.26 0.82
C PHE A 133 7.60 -6.46 -0.32
N ALA A 134 7.99 -7.14 -1.40
CA ALA A 134 8.51 -6.50 -2.60
C ALA A 134 7.94 -7.18 -3.85
N THR A 135 8.09 -6.52 -5.01
CA THR A 135 7.75 -7.13 -6.30
C THR A 135 8.77 -8.17 -6.74
N ASP A 136 10.01 -8.08 -6.23
CA ASP A 136 11.09 -9.06 -6.49
C ASP A 136 12.00 -9.20 -5.24
N PRO A 137 12.05 -10.38 -4.60
CA PRO A 137 11.24 -11.57 -4.92
C PRO A 137 9.75 -11.36 -4.62
N ALA A 138 8.89 -11.83 -5.52
CA ALA A 138 7.45 -11.73 -5.34
C ALA A 138 6.97 -12.59 -4.17
N PRO A 139 5.99 -12.13 -3.38
CA PRO A 139 5.39 -12.92 -2.32
C PRO A 139 4.68 -14.16 -2.87
N ILE A 140 4.72 -15.24 -2.08
CA ILE A 140 3.97 -16.47 -2.41
C ILE A 140 2.59 -16.40 -1.76
N LEU A 141 1.55 -16.30 -2.58
CA LEU A 141 0.17 -16.28 -2.11
C LEU A 141 -0.23 -17.65 -1.54
N PRO A 142 -0.64 -17.73 -0.25
CA PRO A 142 -1.15 -18.98 0.32
C PRO A 142 -2.48 -19.38 -0.35
N PRO A 143 -2.80 -20.70 -0.44
CA PRO A 143 -4.08 -21.14 -0.95
C PRO A 143 -5.22 -20.71 -0.01
N MET A 144 -6.39 -20.41 -0.59
CA MET A 144 -7.60 -20.18 0.20
C MET A 144 -8.09 -21.51 0.79
N THR A 145 -8.11 -21.58 2.11
CA THR A 145 -8.55 -22.80 2.83
C THR A 145 -9.91 -22.64 3.52
N ARG A 146 -10.46 -21.44 3.49
CA ARG A 146 -11.76 -21.11 4.13
C ARG A 146 -12.94 -21.41 3.19
N ALA A 147 -14.04 -21.83 3.78
CA ALA A 147 -15.28 -22.06 3.02
C ALA A 147 -15.98 -20.75 2.61
N ARG A 148 -15.78 -19.66 3.37
CA ARG A 148 -16.30 -18.32 3.11
C ARG A 148 -15.17 -17.34 2.85
N PRO A 149 -15.25 -16.48 1.83
CA PRO A 149 -14.26 -15.43 1.62
C PRO A 149 -14.23 -14.46 2.80
N ARG A 150 -13.04 -13.92 3.09
CA ARG A 150 -12.86 -12.86 4.07
C ARG A 150 -12.63 -11.55 3.35
N LEU A 151 -13.51 -10.57 3.60
CA LEU A 151 -13.40 -9.23 3.09
C LEU A 151 -12.79 -8.30 4.15
N ILE A 152 -11.72 -7.59 3.79
CA ILE A 152 -11.10 -6.59 4.64
C ILE A 152 -11.47 -5.18 4.18
N THR A 153 -11.79 -4.29 5.13
CA THR A 153 -12.18 -2.92 4.86
C THR A 153 -11.72 -1.96 5.96
N SER A 154 -11.94 -0.66 5.75
CA SER A 154 -11.53 0.37 6.71
C SER A 154 -12.17 0.17 8.08
N ARG A 155 -11.36 0.37 9.12
CA ARG A 155 -11.76 0.35 10.52
C ARG A 155 -12.88 1.33 10.85
N ASN A 156 -12.76 2.53 10.31
CA ASN A 156 -13.64 3.64 10.69
C ASN A 156 -14.93 3.65 9.89
N ARG A 157 -14.89 3.24 8.63
CA ARG A 157 -16.06 3.28 7.74
C ARG A 157 -15.97 2.16 6.70
N ALA A 158 -16.94 1.25 6.71
CA ALA A 158 -17.11 0.31 5.61
C ALA A 158 -17.72 1.05 4.41
N PRO A 159 -17.07 1.13 3.25
CA PRO A 159 -17.64 1.74 2.07
C PRO A 159 -18.81 0.92 1.52
N TYR A 160 -19.68 1.56 0.76
CA TYR A 160 -20.88 0.91 0.22
C TYR A 160 -20.57 -0.31 -0.65
N ALA A 161 -19.55 -0.21 -1.51
CA ALA A 161 -19.09 -1.32 -2.34
C ALA A 161 -18.67 -2.53 -1.50
N ALA A 162 -17.92 -2.33 -0.41
CA ALA A 162 -17.50 -3.41 0.48
C ALA A 162 -18.70 -4.10 1.17
N VAL A 163 -19.70 -3.34 1.61
CA VAL A 163 -20.91 -3.89 2.21
C VAL A 163 -21.71 -4.72 1.20
N ARG A 164 -21.80 -4.28 -0.05
CA ARG A 164 -22.44 -5.06 -1.11
C ARG A 164 -21.75 -6.39 -1.36
N VAL A 165 -20.43 -6.34 -1.59
CA VAL A 165 -19.62 -7.54 -1.82
C VAL A 165 -19.76 -8.53 -0.66
N ALA A 166 -19.67 -8.04 0.59
CA ALA A 166 -19.80 -8.90 1.77
C ALA A 166 -21.17 -9.60 1.86
N ASN A 167 -22.23 -8.92 1.48
CA ASN A 167 -23.58 -9.51 1.49
C ASN A 167 -23.81 -10.49 0.33
N GLU A 168 -23.41 -10.12 -0.89
CA GLU A 168 -23.64 -10.95 -2.09
C GLU A 168 -22.77 -12.23 -2.09
N LEU A 169 -21.52 -12.14 -1.60
CA LEU A 169 -20.60 -13.29 -1.55
C LEU A 169 -20.56 -13.96 -0.17
N ASP A 170 -21.44 -13.60 0.75
CA ASP A 170 -21.51 -14.12 2.13
C ASP A 170 -20.14 -14.11 2.83
N CYS A 171 -19.42 -12.97 2.76
CA CYS A 171 -18.08 -12.84 3.32
C CYS A 171 -18.06 -12.66 4.83
N ASP A 172 -17.01 -13.17 5.47
CA ASP A 172 -16.62 -12.75 6.81
C ASP A 172 -15.89 -11.39 6.71
N ALA A 173 -16.31 -10.40 7.50
CA ALA A 173 -15.74 -9.06 7.44
C ALA A 173 -14.65 -8.85 8.50
N VAL A 174 -13.52 -8.25 8.06
CA VAL A 174 -12.40 -7.85 8.92
C VAL A 174 -12.16 -6.35 8.75
N ARG A 175 -11.74 -5.67 9.82
CA ARG A 175 -11.47 -4.23 9.81
C ARG A 175 -10.05 -3.95 10.24
N LEU A 176 -9.31 -3.20 9.41
CA LEU A 176 -7.98 -2.67 9.71
C LEU A 176 -7.90 -1.19 9.31
N GLY A 177 -6.93 -0.48 9.89
CA GLY A 177 -6.44 0.80 9.40
C GLY A 177 -5.59 0.63 8.13
N SER A 178 -4.80 1.63 7.76
CA SER A 178 -3.80 1.58 6.69
C SER A 178 -4.25 0.88 5.38
N ALA A 179 -4.00 1.45 4.24
CA ALA A 179 -4.27 0.82 2.95
C ALA A 179 -3.30 -0.34 2.68
N GLY A 180 -2.02 -0.14 3.02
CA GLY A 180 -0.98 -1.16 2.90
C GLY A 180 -1.23 -2.36 3.80
N ALA A 181 -1.59 -2.15 5.06
CA ALA A 181 -1.90 -3.25 5.96
C ALA A 181 -3.07 -4.10 5.45
N LYS A 182 -4.13 -3.47 4.93
CA LYS A 182 -5.26 -4.20 4.30
C LYS A 182 -4.84 -4.98 3.06
N ALA A 183 -4.07 -4.37 2.18
CA ALA A 183 -3.58 -5.03 0.97
C ALA A 183 -2.66 -6.20 1.30
N MET A 184 -1.73 -6.02 2.23
CA MET A 184 -0.81 -7.09 2.65
C MET A 184 -1.52 -8.21 3.41
N ALA A 185 -2.62 -7.95 4.11
CA ALA A 185 -3.46 -9.00 4.67
C ALA A 185 -4.05 -9.93 3.58
N VAL A 186 -4.34 -9.40 2.36
CA VAL A 186 -4.74 -10.22 1.23
C VAL A 186 -3.56 -11.03 0.69
N VAL A 187 -2.38 -10.41 0.56
CA VAL A 187 -1.14 -11.09 0.14
C VAL A 187 -0.75 -12.22 1.10
N LEU A 188 -0.93 -12.01 2.40
CA LEU A 188 -0.69 -13.02 3.43
C LEU A 188 -1.76 -14.12 3.48
N GLY A 189 -2.86 -13.97 2.72
CA GLY A 189 -3.99 -14.89 2.79
C GLY A 189 -4.81 -14.78 4.08
N GLU A 190 -4.63 -13.74 4.87
CA GLU A 190 -5.45 -13.40 6.03
C GLU A 190 -6.81 -12.87 5.64
N ALA A 191 -6.89 -12.23 4.47
CA ALA A 191 -8.11 -11.86 3.78
C ALA A 191 -8.07 -12.35 2.32
N ASP A 192 -9.19 -12.24 1.61
CA ASP A 192 -9.33 -12.67 0.21
C ASP A 192 -9.73 -11.52 -0.70
N ILE A 193 -10.32 -10.46 -0.12
CA ILE A 193 -10.87 -9.30 -0.84
C ILE A 193 -10.59 -8.04 -0.02
N TYR A 194 -10.04 -7.00 -0.67
CA TYR A 194 -9.96 -5.64 -0.16
C TYR A 194 -10.65 -4.70 -1.15
N VAL A 195 -11.73 -4.04 -0.71
CA VAL A 195 -12.48 -3.05 -1.49
C VAL A 195 -12.41 -1.71 -0.78
N HIS A 196 -12.00 -0.68 -1.51
CA HIS A 196 -12.06 0.72 -1.09
C HIS A 196 -12.91 1.53 -2.07
N ASP A 197 -13.84 2.32 -1.53
CA ASP A 197 -14.77 3.17 -2.28
C ASP A 197 -14.98 4.45 -1.45
N GLY A 198 -14.50 5.55 -1.93
CA GLY A 198 -14.57 6.82 -1.21
C GLY A 198 -13.33 7.69 -1.34
N GLY A 199 -12.44 7.28 -2.21
CA GLY A 199 -11.25 8.03 -2.58
C GLY A 199 -10.04 7.77 -1.69
N MET A 200 -8.90 7.80 -2.32
CA MET A 200 -7.55 7.71 -1.75
C MET A 200 -6.60 8.45 -2.70
N TYR A 201 -5.34 8.47 -2.38
CA TYR A 201 -4.34 9.01 -3.29
C TYR A 201 -3.51 7.88 -3.93
N GLN A 202 -2.75 8.22 -4.96
CA GLN A 202 -1.93 7.23 -5.66
C GLN A 202 -0.87 6.59 -4.77
N TRP A 203 -0.32 7.30 -3.79
CA TRP A 203 0.65 6.77 -2.83
C TRP A 203 0.06 5.73 -1.88
N ASP A 204 -1.24 5.79 -1.56
CA ASP A 204 -1.93 4.76 -0.76
C ASP A 204 -2.01 3.41 -1.48
N SER A 205 -1.97 3.41 -2.83
CA SER A 205 -2.31 2.22 -3.62
C SER A 205 -1.20 1.71 -4.54
N ALA A 206 -0.26 2.55 -4.98
CA ALA A 206 0.73 2.17 -5.99
C ALA A 206 1.59 0.98 -5.56
N ALA A 207 2.22 1.05 -4.40
CA ALA A 207 3.02 -0.05 -3.88
C ALA A 207 2.15 -1.27 -3.51
N PRO A 208 1.03 -1.11 -2.79
CA PRO A 208 0.11 -2.21 -2.52
C PRO A 208 -0.39 -2.95 -3.76
N ALA A 209 -0.76 -2.22 -4.84
CA ALA A 209 -1.20 -2.83 -6.09
C ALA A 209 -0.09 -3.63 -6.77
N ALA A 210 1.10 -3.03 -6.90
CA ALA A 210 2.23 -3.68 -7.56
C ALA A 210 2.65 -4.97 -6.84
N VAL A 211 2.75 -4.94 -5.50
CA VAL A 211 3.07 -6.12 -4.70
C VAL A 211 1.98 -7.19 -4.80
N ALA A 212 0.71 -6.80 -4.77
CA ALA A 212 -0.41 -7.73 -4.92
C ALA A 212 -0.43 -8.41 -6.30
N ILE A 213 -0.20 -7.65 -7.39
CA ILE A 213 -0.10 -8.19 -8.75
C ILE A 213 1.09 -9.15 -8.86
N ALA A 214 2.24 -8.80 -8.30
CA ALA A 214 3.41 -9.67 -8.28
C ALA A 214 3.14 -10.99 -7.53
N ALA A 215 2.30 -10.97 -6.49
CA ALA A 215 1.85 -12.16 -5.77
C ALA A 215 0.78 -12.99 -6.52
N GLY A 216 0.31 -12.56 -7.70
CA GLY A 216 -0.70 -13.26 -8.51
C GLY A 216 -2.14 -12.88 -8.13
N LEU A 217 -2.37 -11.80 -7.40
CA LEU A 217 -3.68 -11.26 -7.11
C LEU A 217 -4.19 -10.37 -8.24
N HIS A 218 -5.51 -10.15 -8.28
CA HIS A 218 -6.14 -9.14 -9.11
C HIS A 218 -6.08 -7.78 -8.40
N ALA A 219 -5.71 -6.72 -9.14
CA ALA A 219 -5.82 -5.34 -8.69
C ALA A 219 -6.39 -4.45 -9.80
N SER A 220 -7.43 -3.66 -9.50
CA SER A 220 -8.10 -2.77 -10.44
C SER A 220 -8.85 -1.65 -9.73
N ARG A 221 -9.48 -0.77 -10.50
CA ARG A 221 -10.60 0.04 -10.06
C ARG A 221 -11.82 -0.86 -9.75
N ILE A 222 -12.79 -0.37 -8.98
CA ILE A 222 -14.00 -1.15 -8.67
C ILE A 222 -14.93 -1.34 -9.87
N ASP A 223 -14.70 -0.66 -10.99
CA ASP A 223 -15.41 -0.86 -12.25
C ASP A 223 -14.67 -1.86 -13.18
N GLY A 224 -13.55 -2.42 -12.72
CA GLY A 224 -12.71 -3.34 -13.47
C GLY A 224 -11.69 -2.67 -14.39
N SER A 225 -11.70 -1.33 -14.48
CA SER A 225 -10.71 -0.61 -15.29
C SER A 225 -9.31 -0.68 -14.65
N PRO A 226 -8.24 -0.56 -15.45
CA PRO A 226 -6.88 -0.55 -14.94
C PRO A 226 -6.63 0.61 -13.97
N LEU A 227 -5.73 0.40 -13.01
CA LEU A 227 -5.15 1.44 -12.18
C LEU A 227 -4.14 2.23 -13.00
N VAL A 228 -4.24 3.56 -12.98
CA VAL A 228 -3.32 4.46 -13.67
C VAL A 228 -2.62 5.33 -12.64
N TYR A 229 -1.30 5.45 -12.78
CA TYR A 229 -0.44 6.16 -11.83
C TYR A 229 0.37 7.27 -12.49
N ASN A 230 0.91 8.15 -11.68
CA ASN A 230 1.61 9.38 -12.07
C ASN A 230 0.73 10.36 -12.85
N GLU A 231 -0.58 10.33 -12.60
CA GLU A 231 -1.51 11.34 -13.11
C GLU A 231 -1.24 12.71 -12.45
N ARG A 232 -1.58 13.79 -13.17
CA ARG A 232 -1.39 15.15 -12.66
C ARG A 232 -2.11 15.37 -11.33
N ASP A 233 -3.38 14.93 -11.24
CA ASP A 233 -4.12 14.84 -9.98
C ASP A 233 -3.83 13.47 -9.36
N PRO A 234 -3.18 13.39 -8.19
CA PRO A 234 -2.87 12.11 -7.56
C PRO A 234 -4.09 11.42 -6.93
N TRP A 235 -5.28 11.98 -7.05
CA TRP A 235 -6.52 11.40 -6.54
C TRP A 235 -6.88 10.10 -7.24
N LEU A 236 -7.15 9.04 -6.48
CA LEU A 236 -7.66 7.76 -6.94
C LEU A 236 -9.04 7.51 -6.28
N PRO A 237 -10.14 7.45 -7.03
CA PRO A 237 -11.47 7.43 -6.42
C PRO A 237 -11.83 6.12 -5.72
N ASP A 238 -11.24 4.99 -6.12
CA ASP A 238 -11.56 3.67 -5.59
C ASP A 238 -10.46 2.65 -5.91
N PHE A 239 -10.53 1.49 -5.25
CA PHE A 239 -9.48 0.48 -5.32
C PHE A 239 -10.02 -0.91 -4.96
N LEU A 240 -9.61 -1.93 -5.70
CA LEU A 240 -9.90 -3.33 -5.47
C LEU A 240 -8.61 -4.15 -5.52
N ILE A 241 -8.37 -4.97 -4.50
CA ILE A 241 -7.46 -6.12 -4.55
C ILE A 241 -8.26 -7.35 -4.13
N CYS A 242 -8.14 -8.44 -4.88
CA CYS A 242 -8.71 -9.71 -4.48
C CYS A 242 -7.97 -10.89 -5.12
N ARG A 243 -8.30 -12.10 -4.64
CA ARG A 243 -7.91 -13.32 -5.35
C ARG A 243 -8.44 -13.30 -6.76
N THR A 244 -7.65 -13.75 -7.72
CA THR A 244 -8.00 -13.68 -9.15
C THR A 244 -9.31 -14.41 -9.46
N GLU A 245 -9.59 -15.54 -8.80
CA GLU A 245 -10.82 -16.29 -8.94
C GLU A 245 -12.06 -15.60 -8.37
N LEU A 246 -11.87 -14.58 -7.54
CA LEU A 246 -12.95 -13.77 -6.96
C LEU A 246 -13.20 -12.45 -7.71
N ALA A 247 -12.36 -12.09 -8.69
CA ALA A 247 -12.44 -10.79 -9.35
C ALA A 247 -13.80 -10.57 -10.05
N GLU A 248 -14.22 -11.50 -10.92
CA GLU A 248 -15.50 -11.41 -11.60
C GLU A 248 -16.70 -11.40 -10.62
N PRO A 249 -16.82 -12.34 -9.66
CA PRO A 249 -17.88 -12.28 -8.65
C PRO A 249 -17.91 -10.97 -7.83
N VAL A 250 -16.75 -10.41 -7.48
CA VAL A 250 -16.66 -9.15 -6.73
C VAL A 250 -17.16 -7.98 -7.58
N LEU A 251 -16.72 -7.87 -8.84
CA LEU A 251 -17.16 -6.81 -9.75
C LEU A 251 -18.68 -6.91 -10.04
N GLU A 252 -19.20 -8.11 -10.23
CA GLU A 252 -20.63 -8.34 -10.36
C GLU A 252 -21.39 -7.95 -9.09
N ALA A 253 -20.88 -8.27 -7.90
CA ALA A 253 -21.49 -7.87 -6.64
C ALA A 253 -21.55 -6.35 -6.50
N ILE A 254 -20.53 -5.61 -6.94
CA ILE A 254 -20.48 -4.14 -6.88
C ILE A 254 -21.50 -3.52 -7.86
N TRP A 255 -21.57 -4.00 -9.11
CA TRP A 255 -22.31 -3.36 -10.19
C TRP A 255 -23.63 -4.05 -10.59
N GLY A 256 -23.88 -5.28 -10.11
CA GLY A 256 -25.09 -6.06 -10.39
C GLY A 256 -26.38 -5.36 -9.95
N ASP A 257 -27.53 -6.03 -9.98
CA ASP A 257 -28.85 -5.43 -9.79
C ASP A 257 -28.94 -4.56 -8.52
N ARG A 258 -28.85 -3.23 -8.73
CA ARG A 258 -28.88 -2.21 -7.67
C ARG A 258 -30.23 -2.14 -6.92
N ARG A 259 -31.23 -2.94 -7.28
CA ARG A 259 -32.58 -2.93 -6.67
C ARG A 259 -32.65 -3.77 -5.40
N ARG A 260 -31.64 -4.60 -5.07
CA ARG A 260 -31.63 -5.34 -3.82
C ARG A 260 -31.24 -4.43 -2.65
N PRO A 261 -32.08 -4.36 -1.58
CA PRO A 261 -31.72 -3.58 -0.40
C PRO A 261 -30.50 -4.18 0.27
N VAL A 262 -29.49 -3.34 0.52
CA VAL A 262 -28.26 -3.72 1.24
C VAL A 262 -28.55 -3.65 2.74
N THR A 263 -28.66 -4.79 3.39
CA THR A 263 -28.76 -4.85 4.85
C THR A 263 -27.37 -5.06 5.43
N ALA A 264 -26.86 -4.06 6.14
CA ALA A 264 -25.54 -4.18 6.79
C ALA A 264 -25.61 -5.24 7.92
N ARG A 265 -24.89 -6.35 7.75
CA ARG A 265 -24.71 -7.41 8.78
C ARG A 265 -23.40 -7.18 9.57
N TRP A 266 -23.16 -5.91 9.94
CA TRP A 266 -21.96 -5.56 10.69
C TRP A 266 -22.33 -5.46 12.17
N SER A 267 -21.97 -6.45 12.95
CA SER A 267 -22.00 -6.40 14.43
C SER A 267 -20.61 -6.13 14.98
#